data_3d49c5c823884f5826799bf84728ceae
#
_entry.id   3d49c5c823884f5826799bf84728ceae
#
_cell.length_a   1.000
_cell.length_b   1.000
_cell.length_c   1.000
_cell.angle_alpha   90.00
_cell.angle_beta   90.00
_cell.angle_gamma   90.00
#
_symmetry.space_group_name_H-M   'P 1'
#
loop_
_entity.id
_entity.type
_entity.pdbx_description
1 polymer ?
#
loop_
_entity_poly.entity_id
_entity_poly.type
_entity_poly.pdbx_seq_one_letter_code
_entity_poly.pdbx_strand_id
1 'polypeptide(L)'
;MKRLGISVYPDIQSFETIKEYIKLASKYGFTRVFSSMWSVEGTAQEVLEYFEELIQVAHSYNMQVSLDVNPDCFAKIGASYDDLRVFNDLGVDILRMDICYGLEKDVQLVNNPYGIVIEFNASIMNDDYFKSMIARGANKDNIITGHNFYPQRYCGMKWNKFIDISGKLKKCGLQVTAFVTSHNKNTCGVWDAKDGLCTVELMRQWSLDQQVRALVASKVVDTILIGNACASEEELKMASEAIKEIEPNQNDPVVKMMMHFGATRERFFPQYKIRVKPEKDISKEERKILFEFFPHSDVGDSSEWIWRSRMGRFLNEKIAYRKWEKASFDVGDVVIINENYQHYAGEVQIVLRPIVNDGTRNLIGHLQKEELEILNLIEEGAVVIFLEEES
;
A
#
# COMPACT_ATOMS: atom_id res chain seq x y z
N MET A 1 3.95 10.44 3.67
CA MET A 1 3.98 9.11 4.34
C MET A 1 2.69 8.39 4.01
N LYS A 2 2.74 7.10 3.69
CA LYS A 2 1.54 6.26 3.44
C LYS A 2 0.83 5.99 4.77
N ARG A 3 -0.50 5.88 4.74
CA ARG A 3 -1.33 5.58 5.92
C ARG A 3 -2.01 4.24 5.75
N LEU A 4 -2.16 3.51 6.84
CA LEU A 4 -2.90 2.24 6.89
C LEU A 4 -4.18 2.40 7.68
N GLY A 5 -5.20 1.65 7.28
CA GLY A 5 -6.45 1.55 8.00
C GLY A 5 -7.09 0.17 7.88
N ILE A 6 -8.07 -0.06 8.71
CA ILE A 6 -8.86 -1.30 8.78
C ILE A 6 -10.33 -1.02 8.49
N SER A 7 -11.06 -2.06 8.12
CA SER A 7 -12.53 -2.02 8.04
C SER A 7 -13.13 -2.82 9.19
N VAL A 8 -14.28 -2.35 9.69
CA VAL A 8 -15.09 -3.06 10.69
C VAL A 8 -16.55 -3.06 10.24
N TYR A 9 -17.28 -4.12 10.59
CA TYR A 9 -18.63 -4.39 10.11
C TYR A 9 -19.56 -4.67 11.30
N PRO A 10 -20.23 -3.64 11.86
CA PRO A 10 -21.11 -3.75 13.02
C PRO A 10 -22.29 -4.73 12.87
N ASP A 11 -22.75 -4.92 11.65
CA ASP A 11 -23.83 -5.85 11.31
C ASP A 11 -23.43 -7.33 11.40
N ILE A 12 -22.13 -7.62 11.41
CA ILE A 12 -21.59 -9.00 11.42
C ILE A 12 -20.74 -9.27 12.66
N GLN A 13 -20.07 -8.26 13.19
CA GLN A 13 -19.14 -8.40 14.32
C GLN A 13 -19.78 -7.92 15.63
N SER A 14 -19.46 -8.61 16.75
CA SER A 14 -19.77 -8.05 18.08
C SER A 14 -18.93 -6.79 18.34
N PHE A 15 -19.46 -5.88 19.12
CA PHE A 15 -18.76 -4.65 19.49
C PHE A 15 -17.40 -4.93 20.16
N GLU A 16 -17.34 -5.94 21.02
CA GLU A 16 -16.08 -6.34 21.68
C GLU A 16 -15.04 -6.84 20.68
N THR A 17 -15.45 -7.61 19.67
CA THR A 17 -14.54 -8.04 18.58
C THR A 17 -13.99 -6.83 17.81
N ILE A 18 -14.83 -5.85 17.50
CA ILE A 18 -14.42 -4.61 16.83
C ILE A 18 -13.41 -3.84 17.67
N LYS A 19 -13.67 -3.67 18.95
CA LYS A 19 -12.81 -2.97 19.90
C LYS A 19 -11.43 -3.62 20.02
N GLU A 20 -11.37 -4.94 20.17
CA GLU A 20 -10.10 -5.66 20.22
C GLU A 20 -9.34 -5.56 18.88
N TYR A 21 -10.04 -5.56 17.74
CA TYR A 21 -9.40 -5.41 16.44
C TYR A 21 -8.86 -3.99 16.21
N ILE A 22 -9.58 -2.95 16.62
CA ILE A 22 -9.09 -1.55 16.59
C ILE A 22 -7.83 -1.41 17.46
N LYS A 23 -7.86 -1.94 18.69
CA LYS A 23 -6.72 -1.95 19.60
C LYS A 23 -5.51 -2.68 19.00
N LEU A 24 -5.73 -3.85 18.40
CA LEU A 24 -4.67 -4.60 17.76
C LEU A 24 -4.06 -3.84 16.57
N ALA A 25 -4.89 -3.27 15.69
CA ALA A 25 -4.42 -2.51 14.54
C ALA A 25 -3.63 -1.26 14.95
N SER A 26 -4.09 -0.54 15.99
CA SER A 26 -3.38 0.64 16.50
C SER A 26 -1.96 0.34 16.98
N LYS A 27 -1.72 -0.84 17.56
CA LYS A 27 -0.39 -1.34 17.99
C LYS A 27 0.61 -1.37 16.82
N TYR A 28 0.12 -1.59 15.60
CA TYR A 28 0.93 -1.64 14.37
C TYR A 28 0.88 -0.34 13.56
N GLY A 29 0.39 0.76 14.15
CA GLY A 29 0.43 2.09 13.53
C GLY A 29 -0.65 2.32 12.48
N PHE A 30 -1.74 1.55 12.51
CA PHE A 30 -2.92 1.84 11.71
C PHE A 30 -3.61 3.08 12.30
N THR A 31 -4.07 3.97 11.41
CA THR A 31 -4.56 5.31 11.80
C THR A 31 -5.97 5.61 11.32
N ARG A 32 -6.64 4.67 10.64
CA ARG A 32 -8.00 4.86 10.13
C ARG A 32 -8.85 3.62 10.32
N VAL A 33 -10.08 3.82 10.76
CA VAL A 33 -11.15 2.81 10.79
C VAL A 33 -12.18 3.19 9.72
N PHE A 34 -12.50 2.27 8.85
CA PHE A 34 -13.61 2.38 7.90
C PHE A 34 -14.79 1.53 8.40
N SER A 35 -15.99 2.07 8.35
CA SER A 35 -17.22 1.33 8.61
C SER A 35 -18.36 1.84 7.73
N SER A 36 -19.41 1.03 7.58
CA SER A 36 -20.60 1.41 6.84
C SER A 36 -21.78 1.64 7.80
N MET A 37 -22.34 2.84 7.78
CA MET A 37 -23.47 3.19 8.65
C MET A 37 -24.80 2.68 8.11
N TRP A 38 -24.92 2.51 6.80
CA TRP A 38 -26.19 2.12 6.18
C TRP A 38 -26.54 0.63 6.33
N SER A 39 -25.57 -0.21 6.69
CA SER A 39 -25.79 -1.66 6.90
C SER A 39 -26.30 -1.99 8.32
N VAL A 40 -26.31 -1.02 9.24
CA VAL A 40 -26.71 -1.25 10.63
C VAL A 40 -28.22 -1.11 10.78
N GLU A 41 -28.86 -2.17 11.24
CA GLU A 41 -30.29 -2.17 11.58
C GLU A 41 -30.55 -1.46 12.90
N GLY A 42 -31.80 -1.00 13.12
CA GLY A 42 -32.25 -0.32 14.34
C GLY A 42 -32.88 1.04 14.09
N THR A 43 -33.32 1.68 15.15
CA THR A 43 -33.81 3.06 15.14
C THR A 43 -32.64 4.04 14.90
N ALA A 44 -32.95 5.27 14.50
CA ALA A 44 -31.94 6.32 14.36
C ALA A 44 -31.11 6.48 15.66
N GLN A 45 -31.77 6.49 16.80
CA GLN A 45 -31.12 6.66 18.11
C GLN A 45 -30.14 5.51 18.41
N GLU A 46 -30.54 4.26 18.22
CA GLU A 46 -29.69 3.10 18.45
C GLU A 46 -28.46 3.09 17.54
N VAL A 47 -28.63 3.47 16.26
CA VAL A 47 -27.53 3.59 15.31
C VAL A 47 -26.56 4.70 15.73
N LEU A 48 -27.05 5.87 16.14
CA LEU A 48 -26.20 6.98 16.59
C LEU A 48 -25.44 6.63 17.87
N GLU A 49 -26.09 6.05 18.87
CA GLU A 49 -25.44 5.60 20.11
C GLU A 49 -24.32 4.56 19.83
N TYR A 50 -24.59 3.62 18.96
CA TYR A 50 -23.58 2.61 18.56
C TYR A 50 -22.35 3.27 17.91
N PHE A 51 -22.56 4.17 16.95
CA PHE A 51 -21.44 4.82 16.25
C PHE A 51 -20.72 5.84 17.13
N GLU A 52 -21.40 6.48 18.07
CA GLU A 52 -20.75 7.34 19.07
C GLU A 52 -19.73 6.53 19.89
N GLU A 53 -20.13 5.37 20.41
CA GLU A 53 -19.23 4.50 21.18
C GLU A 53 -18.05 3.98 20.29
N LEU A 54 -18.33 3.55 19.07
CA LEU A 54 -17.29 3.08 18.13
C LEU A 54 -16.27 4.18 17.82
N ILE A 55 -16.72 5.41 17.56
CA ILE A 55 -15.85 6.55 17.27
C ILE A 55 -15.01 6.90 18.51
N GLN A 56 -15.60 6.91 19.70
CA GLN A 56 -14.87 7.14 20.95
C GLN A 56 -13.77 6.09 21.17
N VAL A 57 -14.06 4.81 20.89
CA VAL A 57 -13.07 3.73 20.95
C VAL A 57 -11.94 3.99 19.94
N ALA A 58 -12.25 4.29 18.68
CA ALA A 58 -11.24 4.55 17.66
C ALA A 58 -10.35 5.76 18.03
N HIS A 59 -10.95 6.85 18.46
CA HIS A 59 -10.25 8.06 18.90
C HIS A 59 -9.36 7.82 20.13
N SER A 60 -9.76 6.93 21.05
CA SER A 60 -8.92 6.57 22.20
C SER A 60 -7.61 5.89 21.80
N TYR A 61 -7.55 5.34 20.59
CA TYR A 61 -6.36 4.75 19.95
C TYR A 61 -5.74 5.66 18.87
N ASN A 62 -6.12 6.95 18.79
CA ASN A 62 -5.66 7.91 17.79
C ASN A 62 -5.95 7.48 16.35
N MET A 63 -7.05 6.80 16.10
CA MET A 63 -7.50 6.41 14.78
C MET A 63 -8.68 7.27 14.34
N GLN A 64 -8.62 7.82 13.13
CA GLN A 64 -9.72 8.53 12.48
C GLN A 64 -10.81 7.55 12.06
N VAL A 65 -12.07 7.99 12.09
CA VAL A 65 -13.21 7.19 11.63
C VAL A 65 -13.76 7.72 10.32
N SER A 66 -13.89 6.81 9.38
CA SER A 66 -14.47 7.03 8.06
C SER A 66 -15.78 6.24 7.97
N LEU A 67 -16.89 6.93 7.81
CA LEU A 67 -18.21 6.32 7.67
C LEU A 67 -18.69 6.38 6.22
N ASP A 68 -18.99 5.21 5.66
CA ASP A 68 -19.66 5.08 4.38
C ASP A 68 -21.15 5.34 4.55
N VAL A 69 -21.66 6.34 3.84
CA VAL A 69 -23.02 6.86 3.96
C VAL A 69 -23.65 7.06 2.58
N ASN A 70 -24.98 7.04 2.56
CA ASN A 70 -25.77 7.33 1.40
C ASN A 70 -26.93 8.28 1.74
N PRO A 71 -27.73 8.78 0.76
CA PRO A 71 -28.85 9.68 1.05
C PRO A 71 -29.90 9.12 2.01
N ASP A 72 -30.13 7.79 2.02
CA ASP A 72 -31.08 7.15 2.94
C ASP A 72 -30.58 7.19 4.39
N CYS A 73 -29.26 7.00 4.59
CA CYS A 73 -28.62 7.20 5.88
C CYS A 73 -28.83 8.63 6.41
N PHE A 74 -28.56 9.63 5.56
CA PHE A 74 -28.78 11.03 5.91
C PHE A 74 -30.21 11.28 6.36
N ALA A 75 -31.20 10.81 5.58
CA ALA A 75 -32.62 10.97 5.93
C ALA A 75 -32.98 10.27 7.26
N LYS A 76 -32.43 9.07 7.49
CA LYS A 76 -32.71 8.26 8.69
C LYS A 76 -32.25 8.96 9.98
N ILE A 77 -31.09 9.63 9.98
CA ILE A 77 -30.51 10.28 11.15
C ILE A 77 -30.76 11.78 11.21
N GLY A 78 -31.54 12.34 10.28
CA GLY A 78 -31.87 13.75 10.23
C GLY A 78 -30.75 14.66 9.74
N ALA A 79 -29.78 14.13 8.99
CA ALA A 79 -28.73 14.90 8.33
C ALA A 79 -29.14 15.33 6.93
N SER A 80 -28.43 16.30 6.36
CA SER A 80 -28.56 16.73 4.97
C SER A 80 -27.20 17.18 4.41
N TYR A 81 -27.10 17.37 3.08
CA TYR A 81 -25.85 17.80 2.45
C TYR A 81 -25.38 19.21 2.92
N ASP A 82 -26.26 20.00 3.50
CA ASP A 82 -26.02 21.35 4.03
C ASP A 82 -26.06 21.42 5.57
N ASP A 83 -26.38 20.30 6.24
CA ASP A 83 -26.31 20.19 7.71
C ASP A 83 -25.70 18.85 8.14
N LEU A 84 -24.42 18.88 8.47
CA LEU A 84 -23.65 17.75 8.97
C LEU A 84 -23.50 17.75 10.50
N ARG A 85 -24.31 18.52 11.22
CA ARG A 85 -24.18 18.68 12.66
C ARG A 85 -24.21 17.36 13.41
N VAL A 86 -25.10 16.44 13.03
CA VAL A 86 -25.21 15.13 13.66
C VAL A 86 -23.90 14.32 13.53
N PHE A 87 -23.21 14.39 12.40
CA PHE A 87 -21.93 13.71 12.21
C PHE A 87 -20.79 14.40 12.99
N ASN A 88 -20.83 15.72 13.10
CA ASN A 88 -19.90 16.46 13.94
C ASN A 88 -20.07 16.10 15.42
N ASP A 89 -21.32 16.03 15.90
CA ASP A 89 -21.62 15.70 17.29
C ASP A 89 -21.22 14.27 17.64
N LEU A 90 -21.27 13.35 16.67
CA LEU A 90 -20.72 12.00 16.79
C LEU A 90 -19.17 11.98 16.78
N GLY A 91 -18.52 13.02 16.29
CA GLY A 91 -17.05 13.07 16.13
C GLY A 91 -16.53 12.39 14.86
N VAL A 92 -17.33 12.32 13.79
CA VAL A 92 -16.90 11.72 12.53
C VAL A 92 -15.81 12.53 11.85
N ASP A 93 -14.70 11.91 11.47
CA ASP A 93 -13.59 12.58 10.79
C ASP A 93 -13.78 12.64 9.28
N ILE A 94 -14.29 11.57 8.68
CA ILE A 94 -14.41 11.40 7.23
C ILE A 94 -15.79 10.84 6.89
N LEU A 95 -16.51 11.50 6.00
CA LEU A 95 -17.72 10.95 5.38
C LEU A 95 -17.41 10.46 3.97
N ARG A 96 -17.58 9.16 3.73
CA ARG A 96 -17.47 8.58 2.41
C ARG A 96 -18.83 8.57 1.74
N MET A 97 -18.89 9.28 0.62
CA MET A 97 -20.11 9.40 -0.18
C MET A 97 -20.12 8.31 -1.26
N ASP A 98 -20.96 7.30 -1.09
CA ASP A 98 -21.14 6.28 -2.14
C ASP A 98 -21.81 6.88 -3.38
N ILE A 99 -22.75 7.81 -3.19
CA ILE A 99 -23.47 8.53 -4.24
C ILE A 99 -23.33 10.04 -4.02
N CYS A 100 -23.03 10.78 -5.09
CA CYS A 100 -22.93 12.22 -5.10
C CYS A 100 -24.29 12.89 -5.15
N TYR A 101 -24.42 14.06 -4.52
CA TYR A 101 -25.64 14.88 -4.60
C TYR A 101 -25.70 15.77 -5.84
N GLY A 102 -24.62 15.85 -6.60
CA GLY A 102 -24.43 16.76 -7.72
C GLY A 102 -23.61 17.99 -7.38
N LEU A 103 -22.97 18.56 -8.40
CA LEU A 103 -21.86 19.49 -8.30
C LEU A 103 -22.02 20.63 -7.28
N GLU A 104 -23.17 21.31 -7.28
CA GLU A 104 -23.41 22.46 -6.39
C GLU A 104 -23.59 22.01 -4.93
N LYS A 105 -24.33 20.94 -4.69
CA LYS A 105 -24.55 20.38 -3.35
C LYS A 105 -23.26 19.76 -2.80
N ASP A 106 -22.47 19.12 -3.64
CA ASP A 106 -21.19 18.53 -3.24
C ASP A 106 -20.17 19.62 -2.87
N VAL A 107 -20.20 20.79 -3.53
CA VAL A 107 -19.41 21.96 -3.11
C VAL A 107 -19.82 22.45 -1.73
N GLN A 108 -21.13 22.50 -1.43
CA GLN A 108 -21.63 22.88 -0.11
C GLN A 108 -21.23 21.86 0.95
N LEU A 109 -21.39 20.57 0.66
CA LEU A 109 -20.99 19.45 1.52
C LEU A 109 -19.52 19.52 1.91
N VAL A 110 -18.63 19.75 0.93
CA VAL A 110 -17.18 19.88 1.14
C VAL A 110 -16.84 21.12 1.99
N ASN A 111 -17.57 22.21 1.79
CA ASN A 111 -17.35 23.47 2.54
C ASN A 111 -18.07 23.49 3.91
N ASN A 112 -18.40 22.31 4.46
CA ASN A 112 -19.02 22.23 5.77
C ASN A 112 -18.20 22.96 6.86
N PRO A 113 -18.86 23.57 7.86
CA PRO A 113 -18.17 24.38 8.87
C PRO A 113 -17.46 23.57 9.95
N TYR A 114 -17.62 22.24 9.92
CA TYR A 114 -17.13 21.33 10.97
C TYR A 114 -15.76 20.75 10.66
N GLY A 115 -15.24 20.94 9.45
CA GLY A 115 -13.96 20.38 9.03
C GLY A 115 -14.02 18.85 8.74
N ILE A 116 -15.23 18.31 8.60
CA ILE A 116 -15.41 16.90 8.21
C ILE A 116 -14.90 16.73 6.76
N VAL A 117 -13.97 15.81 6.58
CA VAL A 117 -13.42 15.52 5.26
C VAL A 117 -14.41 14.67 4.46
N ILE A 118 -14.60 14.99 3.19
CA ILE A 118 -15.49 14.26 2.30
C ILE A 118 -14.68 13.37 1.36
N GLU A 119 -14.91 12.06 1.45
CA GLU A 119 -14.30 11.07 0.56
C GLU A 119 -15.27 10.69 -0.55
N PHE A 120 -14.92 11.04 -1.77
CA PHE A 120 -15.72 10.71 -2.95
C PHE A 120 -15.27 9.41 -3.61
N ASN A 121 -16.19 8.73 -4.27
CA ASN A 121 -15.95 7.46 -4.93
C ASN A 121 -15.09 7.62 -6.21
N ALA A 122 -13.79 7.35 -6.09
CA ALA A 122 -12.82 7.42 -7.18
C ALA A 122 -13.09 6.41 -8.32
N SER A 123 -13.85 5.34 -8.06
CA SER A 123 -14.10 4.31 -9.07
C SER A 123 -15.12 4.74 -10.14
N ILE A 124 -15.97 5.72 -9.82
CA ILE A 124 -17.03 6.20 -10.69
C ILE A 124 -16.90 7.67 -11.10
N MET A 125 -16.15 8.47 -10.34
CA MET A 125 -15.96 9.89 -10.62
C MET A 125 -14.67 10.14 -11.39
N ASN A 126 -14.70 11.10 -12.31
CA ASN A 126 -13.54 11.52 -13.06
C ASN A 126 -12.90 12.79 -12.49
N ASP A 127 -11.67 13.07 -12.89
CA ASP A 127 -10.90 14.23 -12.46
C ASP A 127 -11.54 15.58 -12.87
N ASP A 128 -12.30 15.63 -13.96
CA ASP A 128 -12.95 16.86 -14.41
C ASP A 128 -14.09 17.30 -13.46
N TYR A 129 -14.74 16.35 -12.79
CA TYR A 129 -15.72 16.67 -11.75
C TYR A 129 -15.05 17.41 -10.58
N PHE A 130 -13.93 16.89 -10.09
CA PHE A 130 -13.18 17.53 -8.99
C PHE A 130 -12.59 18.88 -9.39
N LYS A 131 -12.07 19.02 -10.60
CA LYS A 131 -11.64 20.32 -11.14
C LYS A 131 -12.80 21.32 -11.15
N SER A 132 -13.99 20.86 -11.54
CA SER A 132 -15.20 21.70 -11.56
C SER A 132 -15.66 22.10 -10.17
N MET A 133 -15.57 21.22 -9.18
CA MET A 133 -15.85 21.53 -7.77
C MET A 133 -14.89 22.60 -7.24
N ILE A 134 -13.58 22.40 -7.45
CA ILE A 134 -12.54 23.34 -7.00
C ILE A 134 -12.71 24.70 -7.66
N ALA A 135 -13.01 24.74 -8.96
CA ALA A 135 -13.27 25.99 -9.69
C ALA A 135 -14.51 26.74 -9.17
N ARG A 136 -15.46 26.03 -8.51
CA ARG A 136 -16.63 26.62 -7.85
C ARG A 136 -16.43 26.95 -6.36
N GLY A 137 -15.18 26.87 -5.88
CA GLY A 137 -14.83 27.25 -4.52
C GLY A 137 -14.94 26.14 -3.49
N ALA A 138 -14.95 24.87 -3.90
CA ALA A 138 -14.81 23.76 -2.96
C ALA A 138 -13.42 23.81 -2.29
N ASN A 139 -13.40 23.68 -0.97
CA ASN A 139 -12.15 23.58 -0.22
C ASN A 139 -11.47 22.24 -0.53
N LYS A 140 -10.42 22.30 -1.33
CA LYS A 140 -9.67 21.12 -1.78
C LYS A 140 -9.13 20.28 -0.62
N ASP A 141 -8.76 20.90 0.49
CA ASP A 141 -8.17 20.20 1.64
C ASP A 141 -9.20 19.33 2.38
N ASN A 142 -10.49 19.59 2.17
CA ASN A 142 -11.59 18.76 2.67
C ASN A 142 -12.03 17.67 1.66
N ILE A 143 -11.33 17.51 0.53
CA ILE A 143 -11.65 16.51 -0.47
C ILE A 143 -10.58 15.41 -0.45
N ILE A 144 -11.01 14.18 -0.24
CA ILE A 144 -10.22 12.99 -0.53
C ILE A 144 -11.02 12.06 -1.44
N THR A 145 -10.35 11.08 -2.03
CA THR A 145 -10.97 10.12 -2.94
C THR A 145 -10.65 8.70 -2.52
N GLY A 146 -11.62 7.80 -2.64
CA GLY A 146 -11.44 6.40 -2.29
C GLY A 146 -12.05 5.49 -3.37
N HIS A 147 -11.28 4.53 -3.84
CA HIS A 147 -11.81 3.50 -4.71
C HIS A 147 -12.78 2.57 -3.96
N ASN A 148 -13.65 1.90 -4.68
CA ASN A 148 -14.43 0.81 -4.11
C ASN A 148 -13.54 -0.43 -3.86
N PHE A 149 -13.94 -1.27 -2.93
CA PHE A 149 -13.62 -2.68 -2.94
C PHE A 149 -14.65 -3.44 -3.78
N TYR A 150 -14.30 -4.63 -4.24
CA TYR A 150 -15.14 -5.45 -5.10
C TYR A 150 -15.32 -6.85 -4.48
N PRO A 151 -16.51 -7.14 -3.90
CA PRO A 151 -16.75 -8.40 -3.20
C PRO A 151 -16.73 -9.64 -4.08
N GLN A 152 -17.13 -9.48 -5.35
CA GLN A 152 -17.21 -10.59 -6.29
C GLN A 152 -15.84 -10.80 -6.98
N ARG A 153 -15.37 -12.05 -7.00
CA ARG A 153 -14.17 -12.46 -7.73
C ARG A 153 -14.28 -12.13 -9.22
N TYR A 154 -13.18 -11.71 -9.82
CA TYR A 154 -13.03 -11.28 -11.22
C TYR A 154 -13.73 -9.96 -11.58
N CYS A 155 -14.31 -9.26 -10.63
CA CYS A 155 -15.01 -7.98 -10.85
C CYS A 155 -14.21 -6.75 -10.37
N GLY A 156 -13.06 -6.95 -9.75
CA GLY A 156 -12.19 -5.85 -9.32
C GLY A 156 -11.63 -5.02 -10.47
N MET A 157 -11.12 -3.85 -10.14
CA MET A 157 -10.59 -2.92 -11.13
C MET A 157 -9.34 -3.47 -11.82
N LYS A 158 -9.20 -3.23 -13.13
CA LYS A 158 -7.96 -3.52 -13.86
C LYS A 158 -6.84 -2.61 -13.37
N TRP A 159 -5.63 -3.14 -13.21
CA TRP A 159 -4.47 -2.40 -12.74
C TRP A 159 -4.23 -1.09 -13.51
N ASN A 160 -4.14 -1.17 -14.84
CA ASN A 160 -3.86 0.01 -15.66
C ASN A 160 -4.95 1.09 -15.53
N LYS A 161 -6.23 0.70 -15.40
CA LYS A 161 -7.33 1.63 -15.16
C LYS A 161 -7.21 2.30 -13.79
N PHE A 162 -6.87 1.52 -12.77
CA PHE A 162 -6.63 2.03 -11.43
C PHE A 162 -5.50 3.07 -11.41
N ILE A 163 -4.37 2.79 -12.06
CA ILE A 163 -3.23 3.71 -12.18
C ILE A 163 -3.62 5.00 -12.92
N ASP A 164 -4.34 4.89 -14.05
CA ASP A 164 -4.77 6.06 -14.84
C ASP A 164 -5.68 6.99 -14.02
N ILE A 165 -6.73 6.45 -13.41
CA ILE A 165 -7.68 7.23 -12.61
C ILE A 165 -6.97 7.86 -11.41
N SER A 166 -6.28 7.05 -10.61
CA SER A 166 -5.57 7.52 -9.41
C SER A 166 -4.51 8.56 -9.74
N GLY A 167 -3.75 8.35 -10.83
CA GLY A 167 -2.74 9.30 -11.30
C GLY A 167 -3.34 10.66 -11.72
N LYS A 168 -4.52 10.68 -12.34
CA LYS A 168 -5.25 11.92 -12.66
C LYS A 168 -5.71 12.64 -11.39
N LEU A 169 -6.25 11.92 -10.41
CA LEU A 169 -6.64 12.48 -9.12
C LEU A 169 -5.44 13.05 -8.34
N LYS A 170 -4.31 12.34 -8.34
CA LYS A 170 -3.06 12.84 -7.76
C LYS A 170 -2.58 14.13 -8.45
N LYS A 171 -2.70 14.26 -9.76
CA LYS A 171 -2.39 15.50 -10.50
C LYS A 171 -3.31 16.67 -10.12
N CYS A 172 -4.55 16.39 -9.70
CA CYS A 172 -5.44 17.40 -9.10
C CYS A 172 -5.03 17.75 -7.65
N GLY A 173 -4.02 17.07 -7.09
CA GLY A 173 -3.55 17.23 -5.72
C GLY A 173 -4.47 16.60 -4.68
N LEU A 174 -5.30 15.62 -5.07
CA LEU A 174 -6.18 14.89 -4.18
C LEU A 174 -5.49 13.65 -3.60
N GLN A 175 -5.89 13.28 -2.38
CA GLN A 175 -5.47 12.04 -1.76
C GLN A 175 -6.32 10.88 -2.30
N VAL A 176 -5.70 9.71 -2.46
CA VAL A 176 -6.34 8.51 -2.98
C VAL A 176 -6.26 7.38 -1.96
N THR A 177 -7.40 6.78 -1.67
CA THR A 177 -7.55 5.57 -0.84
C THR A 177 -7.82 4.36 -1.74
N ALA A 178 -7.23 3.21 -1.42
CA ALA A 178 -7.51 1.94 -2.06
C ALA A 178 -7.60 0.81 -1.03
N PHE A 179 -8.33 -0.26 -1.37
CA PHE A 179 -8.51 -1.40 -0.50
C PHE A 179 -7.63 -2.58 -0.93
N VAL A 180 -7.12 -3.28 0.08
CA VAL A 180 -6.45 -4.59 0.00
C VAL A 180 -7.26 -5.61 0.79
N THR A 181 -6.99 -6.89 0.59
CA THR A 181 -7.75 -7.96 1.28
C THR A 181 -6.84 -8.85 2.11
N SER A 182 -7.27 -9.17 3.33
CA SER A 182 -6.66 -10.19 4.18
C SER A 182 -7.11 -11.58 3.73
N HIS A 183 -6.23 -12.57 3.88
CA HIS A 183 -6.50 -13.99 3.65
C HIS A 183 -6.63 -14.79 4.95
N ASN A 184 -6.71 -14.12 6.10
CA ASN A 184 -6.99 -14.78 7.37
C ASN A 184 -8.33 -15.53 7.31
N LYS A 185 -8.36 -16.75 7.84
CA LYS A 185 -9.55 -17.61 7.80
C LYS A 185 -10.75 -17.04 8.57
N ASN A 186 -10.51 -16.16 9.53
CA ASN A 186 -11.53 -15.56 10.38
C ASN A 186 -12.02 -14.20 9.87
N THR A 187 -11.69 -13.82 8.65
CA THR A 187 -12.15 -12.54 8.09
C THR A 187 -13.65 -12.55 7.83
N CYS A 188 -14.24 -11.38 7.97
CA CYS A 188 -15.61 -11.11 7.58
C CYS A 188 -15.68 -9.81 6.76
N GLY A 189 -16.75 -9.64 6.03
CA GLY A 189 -16.97 -8.47 5.19
C GLY A 189 -18.44 -8.29 4.85
N VAL A 190 -18.76 -7.24 4.13
CA VAL A 190 -20.13 -6.96 3.72
C VAL A 190 -20.78 -8.16 3.01
N TRP A 191 -22.06 -8.39 3.27
CA TRP A 191 -22.90 -9.40 2.58
C TRP A 191 -22.31 -10.83 2.63
N ASP A 192 -21.60 -11.18 3.70
CA ASP A 192 -20.94 -12.47 3.85
C ASP A 192 -19.98 -12.81 2.68
N ALA A 193 -19.38 -11.79 2.08
CA ALA A 193 -18.44 -11.96 0.96
C ALA A 193 -17.21 -12.77 1.41
N LYS A 194 -16.93 -13.87 0.68
CA LYS A 194 -15.82 -14.79 0.97
C LYS A 194 -14.61 -14.63 0.02
N ASP A 195 -14.78 -13.89 -1.07
CA ASP A 195 -13.75 -13.75 -2.10
C ASP A 195 -12.75 -12.62 -1.85
N GLY A 196 -12.83 -12.00 -0.66
CA GLY A 196 -12.01 -10.84 -0.31
C GLY A 196 -12.58 -9.51 -0.81
N LEU A 197 -12.04 -8.41 -0.32
CA LEU A 197 -12.55 -7.05 -0.54
C LEU A 197 -11.42 -6.11 -0.98
N CYS A 198 -10.80 -6.38 -2.14
CA CYS A 198 -9.74 -5.54 -2.70
C CYS A 198 -10.26 -4.61 -3.81
N THR A 199 -9.54 -3.53 -4.07
CA THR A 199 -9.82 -2.61 -5.19
C THR A 199 -9.39 -3.20 -6.53
N VAL A 200 -8.19 -3.77 -6.59
CA VAL A 200 -7.56 -4.22 -7.83
C VAL A 200 -7.61 -5.74 -7.94
N GLU A 201 -8.20 -6.25 -9.02
CA GLU A 201 -8.40 -7.70 -9.21
C GLU A 201 -7.11 -8.50 -9.28
N LEU A 202 -6.08 -7.97 -9.95
CA LEU A 202 -4.79 -8.65 -10.09
C LEU A 202 -4.21 -9.09 -8.73
N MET A 203 -4.41 -8.28 -7.69
CA MET A 203 -3.84 -8.49 -6.36
C MET A 203 -4.73 -9.36 -5.45
N ARG A 204 -5.92 -9.75 -5.87
CA ARG A 204 -6.88 -10.45 -4.98
C ARG A 204 -6.33 -11.71 -4.32
N GLN A 205 -5.46 -12.43 -5.00
CA GLN A 205 -4.86 -13.67 -4.49
C GLN A 205 -3.45 -13.48 -3.91
N TRP A 206 -2.90 -12.27 -3.97
CA TRP A 206 -1.61 -11.95 -3.39
C TRP A 206 -1.70 -11.86 -1.87
N SER A 207 -0.63 -12.16 -1.17
CA SER A 207 -0.57 -11.91 0.28
C SER A 207 -0.86 -10.43 0.59
N LEU A 208 -1.36 -10.14 1.79
CA LEU A 208 -1.63 -8.75 2.20
C LEU A 208 -0.39 -7.87 2.08
N ASP A 209 0.77 -8.38 2.46
CA ASP A 209 2.06 -7.73 2.32
C ASP A 209 2.39 -7.36 0.87
N GLN A 210 2.23 -8.29 -0.06
CA GLN A 210 2.46 -8.04 -1.49
C GLN A 210 1.51 -6.99 -2.04
N GLN A 211 0.21 -7.05 -1.68
CA GLN A 211 -0.78 -6.04 -2.09
C GLN A 211 -0.38 -4.63 -1.59
N VAL A 212 0.02 -4.50 -0.33
CA VAL A 212 0.45 -3.22 0.25
C VAL A 212 1.68 -2.69 -0.47
N ARG A 213 2.71 -3.53 -0.69
CA ARG A 213 3.95 -3.13 -1.37
C ARG A 213 3.71 -2.73 -2.83
N ALA A 214 2.81 -3.40 -3.55
CA ALA A 214 2.41 -3.01 -4.91
C ALA A 214 1.72 -1.63 -4.93
N LEU A 215 0.80 -1.36 -4.00
CA LEU A 215 0.16 -0.05 -3.88
C LEU A 215 1.15 1.04 -3.49
N VAL A 216 2.14 0.74 -2.65
CA VAL A 216 3.25 1.66 -2.35
C VAL A 216 4.06 1.96 -3.61
N ALA A 217 4.44 0.92 -4.36
CA ALA A 217 5.22 1.05 -5.59
C ALA A 217 4.46 1.83 -6.70
N SER A 218 3.14 1.77 -6.71
CA SER A 218 2.30 2.52 -7.66
C SER A 218 2.43 4.05 -7.54
N LYS A 219 2.82 4.56 -6.37
CA LYS A 219 2.91 5.99 -6.00
C LYS A 219 1.60 6.78 -6.05
N VAL A 220 0.51 6.19 -6.50
CA VAL A 220 -0.78 6.88 -6.69
C VAL A 220 -1.74 6.74 -5.52
N VAL A 221 -1.36 6.02 -4.45
CA VAL A 221 -2.19 5.78 -3.26
C VAL A 221 -1.57 6.48 -2.04
N ASP A 222 -2.39 7.11 -1.22
CA ASP A 222 -1.99 7.75 0.04
C ASP A 222 -2.43 6.95 1.27
N THR A 223 -3.61 6.33 1.21
CA THR A 223 -4.17 5.51 2.28
C THR A 223 -4.54 4.13 1.76
N ILE A 224 -4.11 3.09 2.46
CA ILE A 224 -4.40 1.69 2.14
C ILE A 224 -5.27 1.14 3.27
N LEU A 225 -6.48 0.70 2.92
CA LEU A 225 -7.44 0.10 3.86
C LEU A 225 -7.50 -1.41 3.65
N ILE A 226 -7.51 -2.19 4.73
CA ILE A 226 -7.86 -3.61 4.65
C ILE A 226 -9.37 -3.69 4.56
N GLY A 227 -9.89 -4.20 3.43
CA GLY A 227 -11.32 -4.17 3.11
C GLY A 227 -12.16 -5.13 3.93
N ASN A 228 -11.67 -6.33 4.22
CA ASN A 228 -12.32 -7.29 5.12
C ASN A 228 -11.78 -7.17 6.54
N ALA A 229 -12.65 -7.34 7.53
CA ALA A 229 -12.28 -7.22 8.94
C ALA A 229 -11.52 -8.45 9.45
N CYS A 230 -10.84 -8.31 10.59
CA CYS A 230 -10.13 -9.37 11.30
C CYS A 230 -8.93 -9.96 10.52
N ALA A 231 -8.14 -9.08 9.91
CA ALA A 231 -6.79 -9.47 9.49
C ALA A 231 -5.99 -10.00 10.69
N SER A 232 -5.10 -10.96 10.45
CA SER A 232 -4.26 -11.52 11.51
C SER A 232 -3.25 -10.51 12.05
N GLU A 233 -2.77 -10.73 13.28
CA GLU A 233 -1.71 -9.89 13.87
C GLU A 233 -0.45 -9.87 13.00
N GLU A 234 -0.11 -11.00 12.40
CA GLU A 234 1.03 -11.12 11.48
C GLU A 234 0.82 -10.28 10.21
N GLU A 235 -0.36 -10.34 9.58
CA GLU A 235 -0.69 -9.52 8.42
C GLU A 235 -0.64 -8.02 8.74
N LEU A 236 -1.15 -7.59 9.90
CA LEU A 236 -1.07 -6.20 10.35
C LEU A 236 0.37 -5.75 10.55
N LYS A 237 1.20 -6.60 11.17
CA LYS A 237 2.64 -6.34 11.35
C LYS A 237 3.35 -6.20 10.00
N MET A 238 3.15 -7.15 9.09
CA MET A 238 3.79 -7.14 7.76
C MET A 238 3.36 -5.92 6.93
N ALA A 239 2.08 -5.56 6.96
CA ALA A 239 1.58 -4.35 6.29
C ALA A 239 2.23 -3.08 6.86
N SER A 240 2.36 -2.99 8.18
CA SER A 240 3.07 -1.88 8.84
C SER A 240 4.53 -1.81 8.41
N GLU A 241 5.22 -2.94 8.37
CA GLU A 241 6.61 -3.01 7.93
C GLU A 241 6.79 -2.66 6.45
N ALA A 242 5.80 -3.01 5.61
CA ALA A 242 5.82 -2.71 4.18
C ALA A 242 5.90 -1.21 3.87
N ILE A 243 5.29 -0.35 4.70
CA ILE A 243 5.29 1.11 4.51
C ILE A 243 6.39 1.85 5.29
N LYS A 244 7.11 1.17 6.21
CA LYS A 244 8.19 1.80 6.97
C LYS A 244 9.37 2.12 6.08
N GLU A 245 9.94 3.29 6.26
CA GLU A 245 11.18 3.72 5.61
C GLU A 245 12.34 3.65 6.60
N ILE A 246 13.52 3.29 6.12
CA ILE A 246 14.74 3.15 6.90
C ILE A 246 15.59 4.40 6.70
N GLU A 247 15.93 5.10 7.77
CA GLU A 247 16.85 6.23 7.69
C GLU A 247 18.23 5.78 7.20
N PRO A 248 18.81 6.45 6.19
CA PRO A 248 20.13 6.12 5.68
C PRO A 248 21.16 6.24 6.80
N ASN A 249 21.93 5.19 7.01
CA ASN A 249 23.05 5.26 7.95
C ASN A 249 24.16 6.13 7.37
N GLN A 250 24.30 7.35 7.86
CA GLN A 250 25.32 8.31 7.41
C GLN A 250 26.76 7.83 7.64
N ASN A 251 26.97 6.79 8.42
CA ASN A 251 28.28 6.17 8.61
C ASN A 251 28.57 5.05 7.60
N ASP A 252 27.57 4.60 6.84
CA ASP A 252 27.76 3.64 5.77
C ASP A 252 28.68 4.21 4.68
N PRO A 253 29.71 3.47 4.23
CA PRO A 253 30.65 3.95 3.22
C PRO A 253 29.99 4.34 1.90
N VAL A 254 28.97 3.61 1.48
CA VAL A 254 28.27 3.87 0.21
C VAL A 254 27.36 5.08 0.34
N VAL A 255 26.63 5.21 1.45
CA VAL A 255 25.82 6.41 1.74
C VAL A 255 26.71 7.64 1.78
N LYS A 256 27.86 7.59 2.49
CA LYS A 256 28.87 8.68 2.52
C LYS A 256 29.34 9.04 1.12
N MET A 257 29.68 8.04 0.31
CA MET A 257 30.13 8.27 -1.06
C MET A 257 29.04 8.95 -1.90
N MET A 258 27.80 8.47 -1.83
CA MET A 258 26.67 9.07 -2.56
C MET A 258 26.45 10.53 -2.13
N MET A 259 26.45 10.81 -0.84
CA MET A 259 26.31 12.18 -0.31
C MET A 259 27.49 13.08 -0.72
N HIS A 260 28.71 12.55 -0.74
CA HIS A 260 29.87 13.26 -1.24
C HIS A 260 29.74 13.68 -2.72
N PHE A 261 29.07 12.84 -3.55
CA PHE A 261 28.75 13.14 -4.92
C PHE A 261 27.44 13.93 -5.11
N GLY A 262 26.91 14.52 -4.05
CA GLY A 262 25.77 15.45 -4.09
C GLY A 262 24.40 14.81 -3.92
N ALA A 263 24.29 13.54 -3.56
CA ALA A 263 23.00 12.97 -3.16
C ALA A 263 22.52 13.64 -1.86
N THR A 264 21.29 14.11 -1.85
CA THR A 264 20.64 14.60 -0.64
C THR A 264 19.87 13.46 0.06
N ARG A 265 19.40 13.69 1.29
CA ARG A 265 18.62 12.71 2.05
C ARG A 265 17.42 12.21 1.26
N GLU A 266 16.76 13.10 0.54
CA GLU A 266 15.56 12.80 -0.25
C GLU A 266 15.83 11.77 -1.36
N ARG A 267 17.09 11.63 -1.82
CA ARG A 267 17.50 10.62 -2.81
C ARG A 267 17.29 9.19 -2.33
N PHE A 268 17.25 8.97 -1.01
CA PHE A 268 17.06 7.66 -0.41
C PHE A 268 15.59 7.30 -0.17
N PHE A 269 14.65 8.13 -0.65
CA PHE A 269 13.22 7.94 -0.50
C PHE A 269 12.46 8.21 -1.81
N PRO A 270 11.32 7.59 -2.04
CA PRO A 270 10.75 6.49 -1.26
C PRO A 270 11.57 5.20 -1.41
N GLN A 271 11.37 4.26 -0.48
CA GLN A 271 12.00 2.96 -0.47
C GLN A 271 10.98 1.88 -0.83
N TYR A 272 11.38 0.97 -1.69
CA TYR A 272 10.54 -0.14 -2.13
C TYR A 272 11.14 -1.47 -1.67
N LYS A 273 10.29 -2.36 -1.18
CA LYS A 273 10.70 -3.63 -0.61
C LYS A 273 10.34 -4.77 -1.56
N ILE A 274 11.31 -5.65 -1.81
CA ILE A 274 11.19 -6.85 -2.64
C ILE A 274 11.63 -8.04 -1.81
N ARG A 275 10.83 -9.09 -1.73
CA ARG A 275 11.20 -10.32 -1.03
C ARG A 275 11.95 -11.26 -1.95
N VAL A 276 13.03 -11.82 -1.45
CA VAL A 276 13.87 -12.78 -2.15
C VAL A 276 13.90 -14.07 -1.33
N LYS A 277 13.58 -15.19 -1.96
CA LYS A 277 13.82 -16.51 -1.40
C LYS A 277 15.28 -16.88 -1.66
N PRO A 278 16.14 -16.93 -0.63
CA PRO A 278 17.55 -17.20 -0.84
C PRO A 278 17.80 -18.66 -1.23
N GLU A 279 18.89 -18.91 -1.96
CA GLU A 279 19.44 -20.26 -2.13
C GLU A 279 19.97 -20.79 -0.80
N LYS A 280 19.98 -22.11 -0.65
CA LYS A 280 20.38 -22.77 0.60
C LYS A 280 21.88 -22.60 0.91
N ASP A 281 22.69 -22.47 -0.11
CA ASP A 281 24.15 -22.41 -0.06
C ASP A 281 24.71 -20.99 -0.30
N ILE A 282 23.86 -19.95 -0.14
CA ILE A 282 24.30 -18.57 -0.22
C ILE A 282 25.40 -18.29 0.81
N SER A 283 26.53 -17.74 0.39
CA SER A 283 27.64 -17.40 1.29
C SER A 283 27.31 -16.22 2.20
N LYS A 284 28.12 -16.04 3.26
CA LYS A 284 27.97 -14.91 4.16
C LYS A 284 28.14 -13.57 3.44
N GLU A 285 29.09 -13.49 2.52
CA GLU A 285 29.41 -12.29 1.74
C GLU A 285 28.27 -11.98 0.75
N GLU A 286 27.74 -12.99 0.07
CA GLU A 286 26.59 -12.86 -0.81
C GLU A 286 25.34 -12.40 -0.05
N ARG A 287 25.07 -13.01 1.12
CA ARG A 287 23.97 -12.64 2.00
C ARG A 287 24.08 -11.19 2.48
N LYS A 288 25.30 -10.79 2.88
CA LYS A 288 25.58 -9.41 3.31
C LYS A 288 25.29 -8.40 2.21
N ILE A 289 25.71 -8.68 0.97
CA ILE A 289 25.44 -7.80 -0.16
C ILE A 289 23.95 -7.79 -0.48
N LEU A 290 23.25 -8.92 -0.45
CA LEU A 290 21.85 -8.97 -0.86
C LEU A 290 20.91 -8.34 0.17
N PHE A 291 21.07 -8.64 1.48
CA PHE A 291 20.09 -8.29 2.51
C PHE A 291 20.52 -7.20 3.48
N GLU A 292 21.81 -6.96 3.65
CA GLU A 292 22.31 -5.97 4.61
C GLU A 292 22.84 -4.69 3.93
N PHE A 293 23.06 -4.75 2.61
CA PHE A 293 23.51 -3.59 1.84
C PHE A 293 22.38 -2.61 1.58
N PHE A 294 22.71 -1.32 1.70
CA PHE A 294 21.80 -0.21 1.40
C PHE A 294 22.57 0.92 0.70
N PRO A 295 22.04 1.55 -0.34
CA PRO A 295 20.79 1.25 -1.05
C PRO A 295 21.01 0.39 -2.30
N HIS A 296 20.14 -0.60 -2.54
CA HIS A 296 20.03 -1.16 -3.89
C HIS A 296 19.30 -0.19 -4.80
N SER A 297 19.71 -0.07 -6.04
CA SER A 297 19.05 0.80 -7.01
C SER A 297 19.48 0.44 -8.42
N ASP A 298 18.53 0.43 -9.35
CA ASP A 298 18.81 0.57 -10.76
C ASP A 298 19.12 2.04 -11.05
N VAL A 299 20.31 2.32 -11.54
CA VAL A 299 20.75 3.69 -11.84
C VAL A 299 20.50 4.09 -13.29
N GLY A 300 19.61 3.38 -14.00
CA GLY A 300 19.26 3.61 -15.40
C GLY A 300 20.20 2.90 -16.39
N ASP A 301 20.88 1.84 -15.93
CA ASP A 301 21.77 1.03 -16.75
C ASP A 301 21.41 -0.47 -16.75
N SER A 302 20.20 -0.80 -16.36
CA SER A 302 19.57 -2.11 -16.58
C SER A 302 19.21 -2.30 -18.06
N SER A 303 19.00 -3.56 -18.44
CA SER A 303 18.59 -3.92 -19.80
C SER A 303 17.27 -4.70 -19.76
N GLU A 304 16.74 -5.06 -20.93
CA GLU A 304 15.57 -5.92 -21.04
C GLU A 304 15.80 -7.35 -20.53
N TRP A 305 17.07 -7.74 -20.26
CA TRP A 305 17.44 -9.05 -19.76
C TRP A 305 17.65 -9.09 -18.26
N ILE A 306 18.16 -8.00 -17.68
CA ILE A 306 18.52 -7.95 -16.27
C ILE A 306 18.20 -6.58 -15.66
N TRP A 307 17.57 -6.56 -14.49
CA TRP A 307 17.62 -5.45 -13.56
C TRP A 307 18.92 -5.53 -12.76
N ARG A 308 19.62 -4.43 -12.54
CA ARG A 308 20.93 -4.48 -11.90
C ARG A 308 21.13 -3.45 -10.80
N SER A 309 21.73 -3.89 -9.69
CA SER A 309 22.20 -3.04 -8.60
C SER A 309 23.72 -3.17 -8.49
N ARG A 310 24.42 -2.17 -9.01
CA ARG A 310 25.88 -2.23 -9.13
C ARG A 310 26.64 -1.72 -7.92
N MET A 311 25.97 -1.07 -6.96
CA MET A 311 26.66 -0.39 -5.86
C MET A 311 27.24 -1.37 -4.82
N GLY A 312 26.71 -2.57 -4.70
CA GLY A 312 27.23 -3.63 -3.80
C GLY A 312 28.69 -3.97 -4.01
N ARG A 313 29.22 -3.79 -5.23
CA ARG A 313 30.64 -4.01 -5.54
C ARG A 313 31.62 -3.09 -4.75
N PHE A 314 31.14 -1.93 -4.28
CA PHE A 314 31.97 -1.01 -3.47
C PHE A 314 32.23 -1.53 -2.05
N LEU A 315 31.54 -2.57 -1.61
CA LEU A 315 31.86 -3.27 -0.37
C LEU A 315 33.16 -4.06 -0.47
N ASN A 316 33.65 -4.32 -1.69
CA ASN A 316 34.87 -5.09 -1.98
C ASN A 316 34.88 -6.49 -1.33
N GLU A 317 33.68 -7.11 -1.18
CA GLU A 317 33.57 -8.46 -0.67
C GLU A 317 34.06 -9.44 -1.74
N LYS A 318 34.74 -10.50 -1.28
CA LYS A 318 35.22 -11.55 -2.19
C LYS A 318 34.08 -12.53 -2.49
N ILE A 319 33.55 -12.49 -3.69
CA ILE A 319 32.50 -13.40 -4.15
C ILE A 319 33.15 -14.58 -4.90
N ALA A 320 33.39 -15.66 -4.19
CA ALA A 320 34.00 -16.86 -4.76
C ALA A 320 33.04 -17.48 -5.80
N TYR A 321 33.62 -18.02 -6.89
CA TYR A 321 32.84 -18.76 -7.88
C TYR A 321 32.15 -19.98 -7.25
N ARG A 322 30.87 -20.13 -7.54
CA ARG A 322 30.07 -21.30 -7.19
C ARG A 322 29.47 -21.92 -8.45
N LYS A 323 29.73 -23.21 -8.65
CA LYS A 323 29.22 -23.92 -9.81
C LYS A 323 27.70 -24.00 -9.78
N TRP A 324 27.06 -23.69 -10.90
CA TRP A 324 25.66 -23.91 -11.16
C TRP A 324 25.49 -24.87 -12.33
N GLU A 325 24.68 -25.91 -12.13
CA GLU A 325 24.64 -27.04 -13.09
C GLU A 325 23.80 -26.76 -14.34
N LYS A 326 22.87 -25.77 -14.25
CA LYS A 326 22.04 -25.40 -15.40
C LYS A 326 22.84 -24.54 -16.40
N ALA A 327 22.50 -24.69 -17.68
CA ALA A 327 23.10 -23.91 -18.76
C ALA A 327 22.62 -22.44 -18.83
N SER A 328 21.55 -22.10 -18.09
CA SER A 328 20.95 -20.76 -18.08
C SER A 328 20.39 -20.41 -16.70
N PHE A 329 20.18 -19.12 -16.48
CA PHE A 329 19.37 -18.58 -15.42
C PHE A 329 17.99 -18.21 -15.97
N ASP A 330 16.94 -18.47 -15.18
CA ASP A 330 15.56 -18.27 -15.56
C ASP A 330 15.00 -16.93 -15.05
N VAL A 331 13.85 -16.49 -15.55
CA VAL A 331 13.18 -15.26 -15.10
C VAL A 331 12.87 -15.33 -13.61
N GLY A 332 13.24 -14.28 -12.87
CA GLY A 332 13.08 -14.19 -11.42
C GLY A 332 14.30 -14.69 -10.63
N ASP A 333 15.29 -15.31 -11.30
CA ASP A 333 16.54 -15.67 -10.63
C ASP A 333 17.27 -14.39 -10.17
N VAL A 334 17.75 -14.40 -8.93
CA VAL A 334 18.61 -13.38 -8.36
C VAL A 334 20.04 -13.90 -8.38
N VAL A 335 20.91 -13.20 -9.08
CA VAL A 335 22.31 -13.61 -9.25
C VAL A 335 23.25 -12.52 -8.79
N ILE A 336 24.46 -12.89 -8.41
CA ILE A 336 25.54 -11.97 -8.07
C ILE A 336 26.77 -12.26 -8.93
N ILE A 337 27.42 -11.23 -9.42
CA ILE A 337 28.66 -11.36 -10.17
C ILE A 337 29.76 -11.85 -9.23
N ASN A 338 30.48 -12.91 -9.64
CA ASN A 338 31.55 -13.54 -8.90
C ASN A 338 32.95 -13.12 -9.35
N GLU A 339 34.00 -13.68 -8.72
CA GLU A 339 35.40 -13.36 -8.97
C GLU A 339 35.90 -13.67 -10.40
N ASN A 340 35.18 -14.51 -11.17
CA ASN A 340 35.52 -14.74 -12.57
C ASN A 340 35.31 -13.52 -13.46
N TYR A 341 34.53 -12.54 -12.97
CA TYR A 341 34.38 -11.23 -13.65
C TYR A 341 34.69 -10.11 -12.66
N GLN A 342 35.93 -10.12 -12.18
CA GLN A 342 36.45 -9.39 -11.03
C GLN A 342 36.02 -7.92 -10.93
N HIS A 343 36.00 -7.19 -12.05
CA HIS A 343 35.67 -5.77 -12.07
C HIS A 343 34.20 -5.49 -11.67
N TYR A 344 33.33 -6.46 -11.84
CA TYR A 344 31.89 -6.37 -11.51
C TYR A 344 31.49 -7.21 -10.29
N ALA A 345 32.44 -7.91 -9.65
CA ALA A 345 32.17 -8.77 -8.51
C ALA A 345 31.40 -8.01 -7.40
N GLY A 346 30.34 -8.62 -6.90
CA GLY A 346 29.43 -8.02 -5.92
C GLY A 346 28.24 -7.23 -6.50
N GLU A 347 28.11 -7.15 -7.84
CA GLU A 347 26.92 -6.60 -8.47
C GLU A 347 25.76 -7.60 -8.38
N VAL A 348 24.62 -7.19 -7.83
CA VAL A 348 23.38 -7.99 -7.78
C VAL A 348 22.56 -7.73 -9.03
N GLN A 349 22.05 -8.81 -9.63
CA GLN A 349 21.23 -8.76 -10.83
C GLN A 349 19.97 -9.62 -10.66
N ILE A 350 18.84 -9.18 -11.21
CA ILE A 350 17.60 -9.95 -11.29
C ILE A 350 17.34 -10.26 -12.76
N VAL A 351 17.14 -11.52 -13.07
CA VAL A 351 16.93 -12.00 -14.44
C VAL A 351 15.50 -11.69 -14.88
N LEU A 352 15.36 -10.86 -15.92
CA LEU A 352 14.07 -10.47 -16.52
C LEU A 352 13.72 -11.30 -17.75
N ARG A 353 14.73 -11.84 -18.43
CA ARG A 353 14.63 -12.82 -19.53
C ARG A 353 15.74 -13.85 -19.38
N PRO A 354 15.54 -15.10 -19.77
CA PRO A 354 16.56 -16.13 -19.60
C PRO A 354 17.91 -15.71 -20.18
N ILE A 355 18.97 -15.89 -19.39
CA ILE A 355 20.36 -15.58 -19.79
C ILE A 355 21.23 -16.82 -19.68
N VAL A 356 22.29 -16.90 -20.51
CA VAL A 356 23.24 -18.00 -20.49
C VAL A 356 24.07 -17.96 -19.20
N ASN A 357 24.31 -19.12 -18.61
CA ASN A 357 25.28 -19.29 -17.55
C ASN A 357 26.70 -19.41 -18.15
N ASP A 358 27.45 -18.33 -18.08
CA ASP A 358 28.83 -18.22 -18.57
C ASP A 358 29.88 -18.40 -17.45
N GLY A 359 29.45 -18.79 -16.24
CA GLY A 359 30.31 -18.98 -15.08
C GLY A 359 30.74 -17.69 -14.37
N THR A 360 30.23 -16.52 -14.78
CA THR A 360 30.55 -15.24 -14.15
C THR A 360 29.55 -14.84 -13.03
N ARG A 361 28.51 -15.65 -12.83
CA ARG A 361 27.42 -15.40 -11.87
C ARG A 361 27.21 -16.58 -10.93
N ASN A 362 26.91 -16.28 -9.68
CA ASN A 362 26.36 -17.24 -8.72
C ASN A 362 24.87 -16.99 -8.58
N LEU A 363 24.06 -18.05 -8.58
CA LEU A 363 22.66 -17.95 -8.17
C LEU A 363 22.61 -17.76 -6.65
N ILE A 364 21.89 -16.74 -6.18
CA ILE A 364 21.80 -16.41 -4.76
C ILE A 364 20.37 -16.41 -4.23
N GLY A 365 19.36 -16.49 -5.12
CA GLY A 365 17.96 -16.56 -4.71
C GLY A 365 17.00 -16.47 -5.88
N HIS A 366 15.73 -16.41 -5.56
CA HIS A 366 14.64 -16.33 -6.53
C HIS A 366 13.57 -15.33 -6.07
N LEU A 367 12.96 -14.63 -7.03
CA LEU A 367 11.74 -13.87 -6.84
C LEU A 367 10.53 -14.73 -7.20
N GLN A 368 9.48 -14.64 -6.38
CA GLN A 368 8.15 -15.07 -6.79
C GLN A 368 7.64 -14.17 -7.92
N LYS A 369 6.66 -14.66 -8.68
CA LYS A 369 6.08 -13.90 -9.80
C LYS A 369 5.54 -12.53 -9.36
N GLU A 370 4.89 -12.47 -8.23
CA GLU A 370 4.30 -11.26 -7.64
C GLU A 370 5.39 -10.23 -7.28
N GLU A 371 6.53 -10.69 -6.79
CA GLU A 371 7.68 -9.84 -6.46
C GLU A 371 8.30 -9.22 -7.73
N LEU A 372 8.36 -9.99 -8.80
CA LEU A 372 8.83 -9.50 -10.10
C LEU A 372 7.83 -8.47 -10.69
N GLU A 373 6.53 -8.70 -10.53
CA GLU A 373 5.50 -7.73 -10.92
C GLU A 373 5.63 -6.43 -10.10
N ILE A 374 5.91 -6.51 -8.79
CA ILE A 374 6.17 -5.33 -7.95
C ILE A 374 7.44 -4.61 -8.41
N LEU A 375 8.52 -5.34 -8.68
CA LEU A 375 9.78 -4.76 -9.17
C LEU A 375 9.58 -3.94 -10.45
N ASN A 376 8.77 -4.44 -11.37
CA ASN A 376 8.45 -3.76 -12.64
C ASN A 376 7.63 -2.45 -12.46
N LEU A 377 7.06 -2.20 -11.27
CA LEU A 377 6.38 -0.95 -10.95
C LEU A 377 7.36 0.12 -10.42
N ILE A 378 8.55 -0.29 -10.04
CA ILE A 378 9.55 0.59 -9.42
C ILE A 378 10.31 1.33 -10.53
N GLU A 379 10.35 2.65 -10.44
CA GLU A 379 11.07 3.47 -11.41
C GLU A 379 12.59 3.36 -11.27
N GLU A 380 13.27 3.63 -12.35
CA GLU A 380 14.72 3.76 -12.37
C GLU A 380 15.21 4.76 -11.32
N GLY A 381 16.30 4.44 -10.67
CA GLY A 381 16.91 5.25 -9.64
C GLY A 381 16.25 5.19 -8.28
N ALA A 382 15.11 4.56 -8.13
CA ALA A 382 14.49 4.39 -6.82
C ALA A 382 15.26 3.39 -5.95
N VAL A 383 15.12 3.54 -4.64
CA VAL A 383 15.78 2.65 -3.66
C VAL A 383 14.96 1.39 -3.47
N VAL A 384 15.60 0.25 -3.65
CA VAL A 384 15.07 -1.09 -3.38
C VAL A 384 15.77 -1.67 -2.15
N ILE A 385 14.99 -2.29 -1.28
CA ILE A 385 15.46 -3.06 -0.13
C ILE A 385 15.03 -4.51 -0.35
N PHE A 386 16.01 -5.40 -0.43
CA PHE A 386 15.72 -6.82 -0.48
C PHE A 386 15.47 -7.35 0.93
N LEU A 387 14.33 -7.99 1.12
CA LEU A 387 13.96 -8.68 2.34
C LEU A 387 14.04 -10.19 2.11
N GLU A 388 14.50 -10.90 3.11
CA GLU A 388 14.46 -12.35 3.07
C GLU A 388 13.03 -12.85 3.17
N GLU A 389 12.63 -13.78 2.29
CA GLU A 389 11.38 -14.50 2.40
C GLU A 389 11.53 -15.55 3.51
N GLU A 390 10.72 -15.44 4.56
CA GLU A 390 10.69 -16.45 5.62
C GLU A 390 10.12 -17.76 5.04
N SER A 391 10.81 -18.88 5.28
CA SER A 391 10.49 -20.23 4.78
C SER A 391 9.26 -20.85 5.43
#